data_25b1a272a901ef186b93d22853f933d0
#
_entry.id   25b1a272a901ef186b93d22853f933d0
#
_cell.length_a   1.000
_cell.length_b   1.000
_cell.length_c   1.000
_cell.angle_alpha   90.00
_cell.angle_beta   90.00
_cell.angle_gamma   90.00
#
_symmetry.space_group_name_H-M   'P 1'
#
loop_
_entity.id
_entity.type
_entity.pdbx_description
1 polymer ?
#
loop_
_entity_poly.entity_id
_entity_poly.type
_entity_poly.pdbx_seq_one_letter_code
_entity_poly.pdbx_strand_id
1 'polypeptide(L)'
;EVMRLLDKFYAGEGIMGKIAGLQWGEGPRLYEDAIDEDNNRFYRRWKLDPEITADLESWDYTTVLHRSLVDLTHMQGFFIKFVRNRAPRVGNPGRLVRLEHIPYQKARLVYPPDGEDEPQEVLVGDFPYPDPAYTYRYPVFDPAHPFKYPVSVKYYNIYSFCKDFMSTPRFLGALDWLELAGGLAAILIAYNENASAISLHIESPQSY
;
A
#
# COMPACT_ATOMS: atom_id res chain seq x y z
N GLU A 1 -2.32 14.47 -6.00
CA GLU A 1 -1.07 15.15 -6.40
C GLU A 1 0.13 14.20 -6.29
N VAL A 2 0.40 13.58 -5.13
CA VAL A 2 1.50 12.62 -4.92
C VAL A 2 1.54 11.51 -5.97
N MET A 3 0.39 10.85 -6.24
CA MET A 3 0.30 9.79 -7.24
C MET A 3 0.60 10.31 -8.65
N ARG A 4 0.14 11.52 -8.98
CA ARG A 4 0.41 12.15 -10.27
C ARG A 4 1.88 12.48 -10.47
N LEU A 5 2.59 12.85 -9.41
CA LEU A 5 4.05 13.08 -9.46
C LEU A 5 4.82 11.78 -9.63
N LEU A 6 4.42 10.70 -8.94
CA LEU A 6 5.03 9.38 -9.10
C LEU A 6 4.85 8.83 -10.52
N ASP A 7 3.65 8.94 -11.10
CA ASP A 7 3.37 8.51 -12.47
C ASP A 7 4.25 9.24 -13.50
N LYS A 8 4.65 10.49 -13.21
CA LYS A 8 5.55 11.27 -14.08
C LYS A 8 7.02 10.97 -13.85
N PHE A 9 7.39 10.43 -12.71
CA PHE A 9 8.77 10.22 -12.33
C PHE A 9 9.14 8.73 -12.35
N TYR A 10 9.36 8.19 -13.55
CA TYR A 10 9.72 6.77 -13.76
C TYR A 10 10.88 6.27 -12.92
N ALA A 11 11.89 7.12 -12.62
CA ALA A 11 13.00 6.72 -11.78
C ALA A 11 12.57 6.49 -10.32
N GLY A 12 11.63 7.30 -9.81
CA GLY A 12 11.05 7.12 -8.47
C GLY A 12 10.25 5.82 -8.37
N GLU A 13 9.41 5.54 -9.36
CA GLU A 13 8.68 4.29 -9.44
C GLU A 13 9.63 3.08 -9.53
N GLY A 14 10.69 3.17 -10.34
CA GLY A 14 11.71 2.14 -10.43
C GLY A 14 12.44 1.88 -9.12
N ILE A 15 12.76 2.91 -8.34
CA ILE A 15 13.38 2.78 -7.01
C ILE A 15 12.42 2.10 -6.03
N MET A 16 11.18 2.56 -5.96
CA MET A 16 10.17 1.99 -5.06
C MET A 16 9.83 0.55 -5.44
N GLY A 17 9.74 0.24 -6.73
CA GLY A 17 9.57 -1.12 -7.24
C GLY A 17 10.73 -2.04 -6.87
N LYS A 18 11.98 -1.57 -6.91
CA LYS A 18 13.15 -2.32 -6.44
C LYS A 18 13.10 -2.57 -4.94
N ILE A 19 12.71 -1.58 -4.14
CA ILE A 19 12.56 -1.73 -2.69
C ILE A 19 11.49 -2.79 -2.40
N ALA A 20 10.32 -2.72 -3.03
CA ALA A 20 9.27 -3.71 -2.89
C ALA A 20 9.75 -5.12 -3.33
N GLY A 21 10.48 -5.22 -4.43
CA GLY A 21 11.07 -6.48 -4.91
C GLY A 21 12.08 -7.07 -3.94
N LEU A 22 12.95 -6.25 -3.34
CA LEU A 22 13.90 -6.69 -2.32
C LEU A 22 13.19 -7.17 -1.03
N GLN A 23 12.14 -6.49 -0.62
CA GLN A 23 11.33 -6.88 0.53
C GLN A 23 10.53 -8.16 0.25
N TRP A 24 10.07 -8.36 -0.98
CA TRP A 24 9.37 -9.57 -1.38
C TRP A 24 10.27 -10.80 -1.35
N GLY A 25 11.51 -10.66 -1.83
CA GLY A 25 12.48 -11.75 -1.93
C GLY A 25 11.91 -12.97 -2.66
N GLU A 26 11.84 -14.11 -1.95
CA GLU A 26 11.27 -15.36 -2.48
C GLU A 26 9.76 -15.49 -2.21
N GLY A 27 9.13 -14.42 -1.77
CA GLY A 27 7.71 -14.39 -1.41
C GLY A 27 7.43 -14.77 0.05
N PRO A 28 6.14 -14.78 0.44
CA PRO A 28 5.75 -15.04 1.81
C PRO A 28 6.01 -16.50 2.20
N ARG A 29 6.63 -16.68 3.36
CA ARG A 29 6.85 -17.99 3.96
C ARG A 29 6.21 -18.02 5.33
N LEU A 30 5.51 -19.09 5.62
CA LEU A 30 4.92 -19.31 6.92
C LEU A 30 5.84 -20.19 7.76
N TYR A 31 6.03 -19.78 9.01
CA TYR A 31 6.78 -20.51 10.00
C TYR A 31 5.91 -20.76 11.22
N GLU A 32 6.12 -21.86 11.88
CA GLU A 32 5.49 -22.16 13.16
C GLU A 32 6.53 -22.13 14.28
N ASP A 33 6.11 -21.69 15.46
CA ASP A 33 6.88 -21.86 16.67
C ASP A 33 6.95 -23.36 17.00
N ALA A 34 8.15 -23.86 17.16
CA ALA A 34 8.42 -25.23 17.59
C ALA A 34 9.34 -25.22 18.80
N ILE A 35 9.26 -26.25 19.60
CA ILE A 35 10.11 -26.46 20.78
C ILE A 35 10.88 -27.75 20.53
N ASP A 36 12.21 -27.73 20.68
CA ASP A 36 13.05 -28.91 20.59
C ASP A 36 13.01 -29.75 21.89
N GLU A 37 13.70 -30.89 21.88
CA GLU A 37 13.77 -31.80 23.03
C GLU A 37 14.47 -31.14 24.24
N ASP A 38 15.31 -30.13 24.00
CA ASP A 38 16.01 -29.33 25.03
C ASP A 38 15.22 -28.09 25.49
N ASN A 39 13.96 -27.98 25.09
CA ASN A 39 13.05 -26.87 25.43
C ASN A 39 13.44 -25.51 24.84
N ASN A 40 14.27 -25.47 23.79
CA ASN A 40 14.58 -24.25 23.06
C ASN A 40 13.51 -23.98 22.01
N ARG A 41 13.10 -22.71 21.90
CA ARG A 41 12.19 -22.26 20.86
C ARG A 41 12.94 -22.06 19.56
N PHE A 42 12.38 -22.58 18.47
CA PHE A 42 12.89 -22.34 17.12
C PHE A 42 11.73 -22.18 16.14
N TYR A 43 12.02 -21.58 14.98
CA TYR A 43 11.05 -21.45 13.90
C TYR A 43 11.33 -22.52 12.85
N ARG A 44 10.35 -23.36 12.56
CA ARG A 44 10.41 -24.28 11.43
C ARG A 44 9.41 -23.87 10.36
N ARG A 45 9.71 -24.19 9.10
CA ARG A 45 8.79 -23.93 8.01
C ARG A 45 7.50 -24.72 8.24
N TRP A 46 6.38 -24.01 8.33
CA TRP A 46 5.09 -24.63 8.52
C TRP A 46 4.69 -25.40 7.26
N LYS A 47 4.42 -26.70 7.41
CA LYS A 47 3.79 -27.51 6.36
C LYS A 47 2.30 -27.26 6.44
N LEU A 48 1.80 -26.45 5.50
CA LEU A 48 0.39 -26.18 5.37
C LEU A 48 -0.40 -27.47 5.14
N ASP A 49 -1.53 -27.56 5.80
CA ASP A 49 -2.55 -28.56 5.47
C ASP A 49 -2.97 -28.38 4.00
N PRO A 50 -3.17 -29.49 3.24
CA PRO A 50 -3.59 -29.40 1.84
C PRO A 50 -4.87 -28.59 1.63
N GLU A 51 -5.83 -28.63 2.56
CA GLU A 51 -7.06 -27.84 2.48
C GLU A 51 -6.78 -26.34 2.61
N ILE A 52 -5.91 -25.96 3.57
CA ILE A 52 -5.51 -24.56 3.76
C ILE A 52 -4.72 -24.07 2.55
N THR A 53 -3.86 -24.91 1.99
CA THR A 53 -3.09 -24.56 0.79
C THR A 53 -4.03 -24.30 -0.40
N ALA A 54 -5.00 -25.19 -0.62
CA ALA A 54 -5.98 -25.03 -1.70
C ALA A 54 -6.84 -23.76 -1.52
N ASP A 55 -7.22 -23.42 -0.30
CA ASP A 55 -7.92 -22.17 0.00
C ASP A 55 -7.07 -20.95 -0.33
N LEU A 56 -5.83 -20.91 0.14
CA LEU A 56 -4.90 -19.80 -0.11
C LEU A 56 -4.65 -19.62 -1.61
N GLU A 57 -4.45 -20.69 -2.35
CA GLU A 57 -4.28 -20.67 -3.82
C GLU A 57 -5.55 -20.17 -4.51
N SER A 58 -6.72 -20.62 -4.07
CA SER A 58 -8.00 -20.16 -4.62
C SER A 58 -8.26 -18.67 -4.44
N TRP A 59 -7.65 -18.06 -3.43
CA TRP A 59 -7.72 -16.61 -3.17
C TRP A 59 -6.63 -15.81 -3.88
N ASP A 60 -5.71 -16.48 -4.61
CA ASP A 60 -4.52 -15.85 -5.19
C ASP A 60 -3.77 -14.99 -4.15
N TYR A 61 -3.56 -15.60 -2.97
CA TYR A 61 -3.02 -14.89 -1.81
C TYR A 61 -1.67 -14.23 -2.09
N THR A 62 -0.88 -14.84 -2.96
CA THR A 62 0.44 -14.32 -3.35
C THR A 62 0.32 -12.97 -4.03
N THR A 63 -0.60 -12.85 -4.98
CA THR A 63 -0.88 -11.57 -5.66
C THR A 63 -1.46 -10.53 -4.69
N VAL A 64 -2.38 -10.93 -3.80
CA VAL A 64 -2.94 -10.04 -2.78
C VAL A 64 -1.84 -9.49 -1.89
N LEU A 65 -0.95 -10.34 -1.40
CA LEU A 65 0.15 -9.93 -0.53
C LEU A 65 1.19 -9.08 -1.27
N HIS A 66 1.52 -9.43 -2.51
CA HIS A 66 2.45 -8.64 -3.31
C HIS A 66 1.93 -7.22 -3.55
N ARG A 67 0.67 -7.07 -3.96
CA ARG A 67 0.04 -5.74 -4.12
C ARG A 67 -0.02 -4.96 -2.82
N SER A 68 -0.31 -5.64 -1.71
CA SER A 68 -0.30 -5.02 -0.38
C SER A 68 1.10 -4.54 0.02
N LEU A 69 2.15 -5.28 -0.34
CA LEU A 69 3.53 -4.87 -0.10
C LEU A 69 3.92 -3.65 -0.95
N VAL A 70 3.48 -3.59 -2.20
CA VAL A 70 3.68 -2.41 -3.06
C VAL A 70 3.02 -1.18 -2.43
N ASP A 71 1.75 -1.28 -2.02
CA ASP A 71 1.06 -0.18 -1.33
C ASP A 71 1.77 0.20 -0.02
N LEU A 72 2.19 -0.79 0.77
CA LEU A 72 2.93 -0.56 2.02
C LEU A 72 4.25 0.18 1.79
N THR A 73 4.96 -0.16 0.72
CA THR A 73 6.24 0.47 0.36
C THR A 73 6.03 1.92 -0.07
N HIS A 74 4.99 2.20 -0.86
CA HIS A 74 4.73 3.55 -1.36
C HIS A 74 4.03 4.43 -0.33
N MET A 75 2.99 3.90 0.32
CA MET A 75 2.05 4.67 1.12
C MET A 75 2.11 4.37 2.62
N GLN A 76 2.97 3.43 3.04
CA GLN A 76 3.09 2.94 4.42
C GLN A 76 1.80 2.33 5.00
N GLY A 77 0.89 1.93 4.14
CA GLY A 77 -0.36 1.29 4.54
C GLY A 77 -1.04 0.62 3.36
N PHE A 78 -1.94 -0.31 3.66
CA PHE A 78 -2.71 -1.04 2.65
C PHE A 78 -4.05 -1.51 3.21
N PHE A 79 -4.97 -1.84 2.31
CA PHE A 79 -6.30 -2.32 2.65
C PHE A 79 -6.51 -3.74 2.15
N ILE A 80 -7.05 -4.61 3.02
CA ILE A 80 -7.48 -5.96 2.65
C ILE A 80 -8.96 -6.11 2.96
N LYS A 81 -9.70 -6.59 1.97
CA LYS A 81 -11.12 -6.92 2.07
C LYS A 81 -11.26 -8.42 2.30
N PHE A 82 -12.01 -8.76 3.32
CA PHE A 82 -12.36 -10.12 3.72
C PHE A 82 -13.79 -10.41 3.26
N VAL A 83 -13.96 -11.45 2.47
CA VAL A 83 -15.29 -11.91 2.03
C VAL A 83 -15.55 -13.27 2.63
N ARG A 84 -16.67 -13.40 3.34
CA ARG A 84 -17.09 -14.62 4.02
C ARG A 84 -18.37 -15.18 3.43
N ASN A 85 -18.60 -16.47 3.63
CA ASN A 85 -19.85 -17.09 3.24
C ASN A 85 -21.01 -16.48 4.07
N ARG A 86 -22.13 -16.15 3.40
CA ARG A 86 -23.29 -15.46 3.98
C ARG A 86 -24.12 -16.28 4.96
N ALA A 87 -23.85 -17.56 5.12
CA ALA A 87 -24.65 -18.41 5.99
C ALA A 87 -23.92 -18.73 7.31
N PRO A 88 -23.83 -17.78 8.27
CA PRO A 88 -23.52 -18.17 9.63
C PRO A 88 -24.74 -18.93 10.18
N ARG A 89 -24.68 -20.23 10.17
CA ARG A 89 -25.59 -21.04 11.01
C ARG A 89 -25.03 -21.00 12.43
N VAL A 90 -25.97 -21.06 13.42
CA VAL A 90 -25.58 -21.16 14.82
C VAL A 90 -24.56 -22.30 14.97
N GLY A 91 -23.33 -21.95 15.40
CA GLY A 91 -22.20 -22.87 15.52
C GLY A 91 -21.26 -22.99 14.30
N ASN A 92 -21.55 -22.33 13.18
CA ASN A 92 -20.61 -22.25 12.04
C ASN A 92 -20.38 -20.78 11.64
N PRO A 93 -19.25 -20.20 12.03
CA PRO A 93 -18.98 -18.76 11.92
C PRO A 93 -18.73 -18.24 10.50
N GLY A 94 -19.11 -18.96 9.47
CA GLY A 94 -18.86 -18.55 8.09
C GLY A 94 -17.38 -18.64 7.70
N ARG A 95 -17.07 -19.49 6.73
CA ARG A 95 -15.71 -19.66 6.19
C ARG A 95 -15.30 -18.40 5.42
N LEU A 96 -14.05 -18.02 5.53
CA LEU A 96 -13.46 -17.04 4.63
C LEU A 96 -13.43 -17.65 3.22
N VAL A 97 -14.01 -16.93 2.26
CA VAL A 97 -14.17 -17.42 0.88
C VAL A 97 -13.18 -16.72 -0.04
N ARG A 98 -12.82 -15.45 0.28
CA ARG A 98 -11.98 -14.65 -0.59
C ARG A 98 -11.27 -13.54 0.18
N LEU A 99 -10.03 -13.29 -0.21
CA LEU A 99 -9.25 -12.12 0.15
C LEU A 99 -9.07 -11.24 -1.07
N GLU A 100 -9.26 -9.94 -0.92
CA GLU A 100 -9.05 -8.97 -2.00
C GLU A 100 -8.20 -7.81 -1.51
N HIS A 101 -7.20 -7.44 -2.29
CA HIS A 101 -6.47 -6.19 -2.10
C HIS A 101 -7.30 -5.03 -2.64
N ILE A 102 -7.42 -3.96 -1.86
CA ILE A 102 -8.01 -2.70 -2.31
C ILE A 102 -6.86 -1.70 -2.48
N PRO A 103 -6.65 -1.15 -3.69
CA PRO A 103 -5.61 -0.16 -3.91
C PRO A 103 -5.75 1.03 -2.96
N TYR A 104 -4.66 1.45 -2.33
CA TYR A 104 -4.66 2.51 -1.33
C TYR A 104 -5.33 3.80 -1.82
N GLN A 105 -5.13 4.15 -3.08
CA GLN A 105 -5.73 5.34 -3.70
C GLN A 105 -7.27 5.28 -3.76
N LYS A 106 -7.85 4.07 -3.80
CA LYS A 106 -9.30 3.84 -3.92
C LYS A 106 -10.01 3.72 -2.57
N ALA A 107 -9.30 3.76 -1.45
CA ALA A 107 -9.88 3.58 -0.13
C ALA A 107 -9.69 4.81 0.76
N ARG A 108 -10.70 5.11 1.58
CA ARG A 108 -10.66 6.16 2.61
C ARG A 108 -11.33 5.65 3.88
N LEU A 109 -10.74 5.96 5.03
CA LEU A 109 -11.32 5.69 6.33
C LEU A 109 -12.42 6.71 6.64
N VAL A 110 -13.54 6.23 7.14
CA VAL A 110 -14.67 7.06 7.56
C VAL A 110 -14.78 7.00 9.07
N TYR A 111 -14.65 8.16 9.70
CA TYR A 111 -14.78 8.36 11.13
C TYR A 111 -16.20 8.80 11.47
N PRO A 112 -16.74 8.38 12.61
CA PRO A 112 -18.03 8.84 13.05
C PRO A 112 -17.98 10.34 13.37
N PRO A 113 -19.11 11.07 13.20
CA PRO A 113 -19.16 12.50 13.46
C PRO A 113 -19.00 12.87 14.94
N ASP A 114 -19.19 11.91 15.83
CA ASP A 114 -19.17 12.10 17.29
C ASP A 114 -17.77 12.17 17.88
N GLY A 115 -16.72 12.11 17.04
CA GLY A 115 -15.31 12.25 17.48
C GLY A 115 -14.72 11.01 18.10
N GLU A 116 -15.30 9.83 17.86
CA GLU A 116 -14.65 8.57 18.20
C GLU A 116 -13.33 8.43 17.40
N ASP A 117 -12.28 7.99 18.10
CA ASP A 117 -10.92 7.91 17.54
C ASP A 117 -10.74 6.77 16.53
N GLU A 118 -11.71 5.85 16.43
CA GLU A 118 -11.60 4.67 15.57
C GLU A 118 -12.51 4.76 14.33
N PRO A 119 -11.97 4.43 13.15
CA PRO A 119 -12.78 4.41 11.93
C PRO A 119 -13.79 3.27 11.97
N GLN A 120 -15.02 3.54 11.58
CA GLN A 120 -16.10 2.55 11.57
C GLN A 120 -16.31 1.91 10.19
N GLU A 121 -16.04 2.67 9.13
CA GLU A 121 -16.24 2.22 7.76
C GLU A 121 -15.05 2.55 6.87
N VAL A 122 -14.95 1.82 5.77
CA VAL A 122 -14.03 2.11 4.67
C VAL A 122 -14.85 2.42 3.43
N LEU A 123 -14.65 3.62 2.88
CA LEU A 123 -15.23 4.05 1.62
C LEU A 123 -14.30 3.66 0.49
N VAL A 124 -14.82 2.93 -0.51
CA VAL A 124 -14.06 2.49 -1.68
C VAL A 124 -14.66 3.09 -2.94
N GLY A 125 -13.86 3.83 -3.70
CA GLY A 125 -14.28 4.51 -4.92
C GLY A 125 -13.12 5.17 -5.63
N ASP A 126 -13.40 5.87 -6.72
CA ASP A 126 -12.39 6.60 -7.50
C ASP A 126 -12.24 8.04 -6.96
N PHE A 127 -11.25 8.23 -6.09
CA PHE A 127 -10.95 9.55 -5.51
C PHE A 127 -10.03 10.37 -6.42
N PRO A 128 -10.11 11.73 -6.40
CA PRO A 128 -10.83 12.58 -5.42
C PRO A 128 -12.31 12.84 -5.72
N TYR A 129 -12.85 12.40 -6.85
CA TYR A 129 -14.22 12.65 -7.26
C TYR A 129 -14.97 11.33 -7.43
N PRO A 130 -15.35 10.67 -6.31
CA PRO A 130 -16.00 9.38 -6.37
C PRO A 130 -17.41 9.51 -6.95
N ASP A 131 -17.72 8.68 -7.96
CA ASP A 131 -19.08 8.53 -8.45
C ASP A 131 -19.90 7.76 -7.39
N PRO A 132 -21.03 8.31 -6.90
CA PRO A 132 -21.86 7.62 -5.93
C PRO A 132 -22.37 6.25 -6.40
N ALA A 133 -22.54 6.06 -7.71
CA ALA A 133 -22.96 4.78 -8.28
C ALA A 133 -21.91 3.68 -8.15
N TYR A 134 -20.64 4.04 -8.09
CA TYR A 134 -19.49 3.12 -7.99
C TYR A 134 -18.72 3.25 -6.67
N THR A 135 -19.34 3.87 -5.68
CA THR A 135 -18.76 4.04 -4.35
C THR A 135 -19.40 3.08 -3.37
N TYR A 136 -18.58 2.27 -2.72
CA TYR A 136 -19.04 1.24 -1.78
C TYR A 136 -18.56 1.57 -0.37
N ARG A 137 -19.40 1.27 0.62
CA ARG A 137 -19.08 1.37 2.05
C ARG A 137 -18.97 -0.02 2.63
N TYR A 138 -17.88 -0.28 3.30
CA TYR A 138 -17.63 -1.54 4.00
C TYR A 138 -17.35 -1.27 5.48
N PRO A 139 -17.87 -2.08 6.40
CA PRO A 139 -17.50 -1.98 7.81
C PRO A 139 -16.03 -2.33 7.99
N VAL A 140 -15.39 -1.68 8.96
CA VAL A 140 -14.04 -2.03 9.39
C VAL A 140 -14.06 -3.41 10.03
N PHE A 141 -13.03 -4.21 9.74
CA PHE A 141 -12.85 -5.53 10.34
C PHE A 141 -12.59 -5.40 11.84
N ASP A 142 -13.45 -6.04 12.64
CA ASP A 142 -13.33 -6.11 14.09
C ASP A 142 -12.64 -7.42 14.49
N PRO A 143 -11.40 -7.39 15.04
CA PRO A 143 -10.71 -8.59 15.49
C PRO A 143 -11.40 -9.32 16.64
N ALA A 144 -12.13 -8.60 17.50
CA ALA A 144 -12.87 -9.20 18.61
C ALA A 144 -14.09 -9.97 18.12
N HIS A 145 -14.69 -9.52 17.03
CA HIS A 145 -15.88 -10.14 16.42
C HIS A 145 -15.66 -10.38 14.93
N PRO A 146 -14.71 -11.25 14.54
CA PRO A 146 -14.27 -11.40 13.15
C PRO A 146 -15.36 -11.90 12.19
N PHE A 147 -16.49 -12.41 12.73
CA PHE A 147 -17.61 -12.95 11.97
C PHE A 147 -18.85 -12.05 11.96
N LYS A 148 -18.74 -10.83 12.53
CA LYS A 148 -19.86 -9.88 12.63
C LYS A 148 -20.42 -9.50 11.26
N TYR A 149 -19.56 -9.35 10.26
CA TYR A 149 -19.95 -8.92 8.92
C TYR A 149 -19.51 -9.93 7.86
N PRO A 150 -20.36 -10.19 6.83
CA PRO A 150 -19.99 -11.08 5.73
C PRO A 150 -18.88 -10.49 4.85
N VAL A 151 -18.83 -9.17 4.76
CA VAL A 151 -17.77 -8.45 4.08
C VAL A 151 -17.26 -7.36 5.01
N SER A 152 -15.95 -7.29 5.20
CA SER A 152 -15.31 -6.27 6.01
C SER A 152 -13.95 -5.91 5.43
N VAL A 153 -13.45 -4.73 5.74
CA VAL A 153 -12.15 -4.25 5.27
C VAL A 153 -11.27 -3.92 6.45
N LYS A 154 -10.03 -4.37 6.42
CA LYS A 154 -9.03 -4.01 7.42
C LYS A 154 -7.99 -3.12 6.77
N TYR A 155 -7.67 -2.03 7.45
CA TYR A 155 -6.55 -1.18 7.16
C TYR A 155 -5.35 -1.59 8.00
N TYR A 156 -4.20 -1.74 7.36
CA TYR A 156 -2.92 -1.98 7.98
C TYR A 156 -2.01 -0.80 7.68
N ASN A 157 -1.33 -0.29 8.69
CA ASN A 157 -0.38 0.81 8.51
C ASN A 157 0.87 0.61 9.36
N ILE A 158 1.93 1.26 8.94
CA ILE A 158 3.11 1.44 9.77
C ILE A 158 2.87 2.67 10.62
N TYR A 159 3.00 2.53 11.95
CA TYR A 159 2.86 3.66 12.87
C TYR A 159 3.79 4.80 12.46
N SER A 160 3.23 5.99 12.37
CA SER A 160 3.97 7.22 12.11
C SER A 160 3.67 8.23 13.21
N PHE A 161 4.73 8.78 13.80
CA PHE A 161 4.63 9.87 14.76
C PHE A 161 3.84 11.04 14.16
N CYS A 162 2.91 11.60 14.91
CA CYS A 162 2.00 12.68 14.50
C CYS A 162 0.85 12.31 13.55
N LYS A 163 0.55 11.04 13.29
CA LYS A 163 -0.57 10.68 12.42
C LYS A 163 -1.30 9.44 12.92
N ASP A 164 -2.43 9.69 13.55
CA ASP A 164 -3.27 8.64 14.13
C ASP A 164 -4.17 7.95 13.09
N PHE A 165 -4.30 8.54 11.89
CA PHE A 165 -5.28 8.13 10.90
C PHE A 165 -4.67 7.33 9.74
N MET A 166 -4.55 7.95 8.57
CA MET A 166 -3.94 7.32 7.40
C MET A 166 -2.45 7.59 7.37
N SER A 167 -1.68 6.56 7.05
CA SER A 167 -0.24 6.70 6.84
C SER A 167 0.06 7.64 5.67
N THR A 168 1.24 8.24 5.70
CA THR A 168 1.72 9.13 4.65
C THR A 168 2.92 8.54 3.94
N PRO A 169 3.07 8.81 2.63
CA PRO A 169 4.22 8.35 1.88
C PRO A 169 5.54 8.77 2.52
N ARG A 170 6.52 7.87 2.57
CA ARG A 170 7.88 8.16 3.08
C ARG A 170 8.57 9.26 2.30
N PHE A 171 8.30 9.35 1.02
CA PHE A 171 8.90 10.32 0.11
C PHE A 171 8.19 11.68 0.11
N LEU A 172 7.23 11.91 1.03
CA LEU A 172 6.50 13.18 1.10
C LEU A 172 7.43 14.38 1.24
N GLY A 173 8.50 14.25 2.03
CA GLY A 173 9.51 15.29 2.19
C GLY A 173 10.43 15.48 0.98
N ALA A 174 10.37 14.59 -0.01
CA ALA A 174 11.17 14.68 -1.23
C ALA A 174 10.34 15.11 -2.46
N LEU A 175 9.08 15.53 -2.28
CA LEU A 175 8.19 15.87 -3.40
C LEU A 175 8.75 17.00 -4.27
N ASP A 176 9.31 18.05 -3.67
CA ASP A 176 9.91 19.17 -4.40
C ASP A 176 11.09 18.71 -5.26
N TRP A 177 11.90 17.79 -4.73
CA TRP A 177 13.02 17.19 -5.46
C TRP A 177 12.55 16.27 -6.59
N LEU A 178 11.44 15.54 -6.39
CA LEU A 178 10.84 14.71 -7.42
C LEU A 178 10.26 15.56 -8.54
N GLU A 179 9.63 16.68 -8.22
CA GLU A 179 9.11 17.62 -9.20
C GLU A 179 10.25 18.26 -10.01
N LEU A 180 11.30 18.70 -9.35
CA LEU A 180 12.52 19.24 -10.00
C LEU A 180 13.16 18.19 -10.92
N ALA A 181 13.32 16.95 -10.43
CA ALA A 181 13.91 15.87 -11.23
C ALA A 181 13.06 15.51 -12.45
N GLY A 182 11.71 15.52 -12.30
CA GLY A 182 10.79 15.33 -13.43
C GLY A 182 10.87 16.42 -14.48
N GLY A 183 11.18 17.66 -14.07
CA GLY A 183 11.37 18.80 -14.96
C GLY A 183 12.76 18.88 -15.61
N LEU A 184 13.76 18.18 -15.04
CA LEU A 184 15.15 18.32 -15.48
C LEU A 184 15.37 17.93 -16.95
N ALA A 185 14.70 16.87 -17.40
CA ALA A 185 14.78 16.44 -18.81
C ALA A 185 14.29 17.54 -19.76
N ALA A 186 13.17 18.18 -19.44
CA ALA A 186 12.64 19.29 -20.25
C ALA A 186 13.57 20.48 -20.24
N ILE A 187 14.18 20.82 -19.11
CA ILE A 187 15.17 21.89 -18.96
C ILE A 187 16.40 21.58 -19.81
N LEU A 188 16.92 20.34 -19.77
CA LEU A 188 18.08 19.94 -20.57
C LEU A 188 17.78 19.93 -22.08
N ILE A 189 16.59 19.53 -22.49
CA ILE A 189 16.16 19.60 -23.88
C ILE A 189 16.08 21.06 -24.32
N ALA A 190 15.39 21.92 -23.56
CA ALA A 190 15.28 23.33 -23.85
C ALA A 190 16.66 24.03 -23.87
N TYR A 191 17.57 23.67 -22.97
CA TYR A 191 18.94 24.15 -22.97
C TYR A 191 19.68 23.72 -24.24
N ASN A 192 19.56 22.46 -24.65
CA ASN A 192 20.20 21.92 -25.85
C ASN A 192 19.66 22.57 -27.13
N GLU A 193 18.35 22.77 -27.21
CA GLU A 193 17.67 23.43 -28.34
C GLU A 193 18.07 24.92 -28.43
N ASN A 194 18.29 25.58 -27.30
CA ASN A 194 18.65 26.98 -27.22
C ASN A 194 20.17 27.21 -27.09
N ALA A 195 20.97 26.16 -26.96
CA ALA A 195 22.44 26.27 -26.76
C ALA A 195 23.13 26.97 -27.91
N SER A 196 22.57 26.97 -29.11
CA SER A 196 23.05 27.76 -30.27
C SER A 196 22.69 29.25 -30.20
N ALA A 197 21.76 29.63 -29.27
CA ALA A 197 21.31 31.01 -29.13
C ALA A 197 21.91 31.75 -27.91
N ILE A 198 22.56 31.04 -26.99
CA ILE A 198 23.21 31.64 -25.82
C ILE A 198 24.73 31.65 -26.02
N SER A 199 25.25 32.67 -26.66
CA SER A 199 26.65 32.96 -26.56
C SER A 199 26.90 33.62 -25.20
N LEU A 200 27.41 32.85 -24.25
CA LEU A 200 27.93 33.37 -22.99
C LEU A 200 29.23 34.13 -23.29
N HIS A 201 29.14 35.46 -23.32
CA HIS A 201 30.29 36.33 -23.37
C HIS A 201 30.73 36.60 -21.93
N ILE A 202 31.76 35.90 -21.46
CA ILE A 202 32.37 36.18 -20.16
C ILE A 202 33.46 37.24 -20.39
N GLU A 203 33.15 38.51 -20.10
CA GLU A 203 34.15 39.54 -19.98
C GLU A 203 34.82 39.46 -18.60
N SER A 204 36.07 39.06 -18.59
CA SER A 204 36.89 39.17 -17.40
C SER A 204 37.41 40.63 -17.34
N PRO A 205 37.15 41.38 -16.25
CA PRO A 205 37.75 42.69 -16.08
C PRO A 205 39.27 42.51 -16.00
N GLN A 206 39.98 43.03 -16.99
CA GLN A 206 41.44 43.14 -16.92
C GLN A 206 41.77 44.11 -15.78
N SER A 207 42.28 43.58 -14.68
CA SER A 207 42.93 44.40 -13.66
C SER A 207 44.29 44.89 -14.23
N TYR A 208 44.39 46.17 -14.40
CA TYR A 208 45.70 46.85 -14.59
C TYR A 208 46.48 46.91 -13.26
#